data_ebdc6bf3c6bd6b6b94f26c8f34f5d6fd
#
_entry.id   ebdc6bf3c6bd6b6b94f26c8f34f5d6fd
#
_cell.length_a   1.000
_cell.length_b   1.000
_cell.length_c   1.000
_cell.angle_alpha   90.00
_cell.angle_beta   90.00
_cell.angle_gamma   90.00
#
_symmetry.space_group_name_H-M   'P 1'
#
loop_
_entity.id
_entity.type
_entity.pdbx_description
1 polymer ?
#
loop_
_entity_poly.entity_id
_entity_poly.type
_entity_poly.pdbx_seq_one_letter_code
_entity_poly.pdbx_strand_id
1 'polypeptide(L)'
;RLRPRLSERSNDELSIQAEWGVIAAKQAMENAGVTAEDIDVVILACSNMQRAYPAVAIEIQSALGIQGYAYDMNVACSAATFGLKQAADAIRSGARRVLLVNVEITSGHLDYRNRDCHFIFGDVATASIIEETTTKTGFEILDIHLFTQFSNNIRNNFGFMNRFDEAGA
;
A
#
# COMPACT_ATOMS: atom_id res chain seq x y z
N ARG A 1 -8.52 1.56 -22.26
CA ARG A 1 -8.08 1.56 -20.86
C ARG A 1 -8.73 2.74 -20.15
N LEU A 2 -9.36 2.51 -19.01
CA LEU A 2 -9.94 3.58 -18.20
C LEU A 2 -8.85 4.15 -17.29
N ARG A 3 -8.77 5.46 -17.24
CA ARG A 3 -7.90 6.20 -16.32
C ARG A 3 -8.74 6.72 -15.16
N PRO A 4 -8.32 6.62 -13.91
CA PRO A 4 -9.03 7.23 -12.82
C PRO A 4 -9.07 8.75 -13.01
N ARG A 5 -10.16 9.37 -12.62
CA ARG A 5 -10.25 10.82 -12.60
C ARG A 5 -9.51 11.31 -11.34
N LEU A 6 -8.28 11.73 -11.55
CA LEU A 6 -7.49 12.40 -10.51
C LEU A 6 -7.97 13.85 -10.48
N SER A 7 -8.75 14.22 -9.47
CA SER A 7 -9.16 15.59 -9.20
C SER A 7 -8.45 16.11 -7.96
N GLU A 8 -8.29 17.41 -7.89
CA GLU A 8 -7.88 18.07 -6.65
C GLU A 8 -8.92 17.75 -5.56
N ARG A 9 -8.43 17.49 -4.36
CA ARG A 9 -9.23 17.22 -3.17
C ARG A 9 -8.86 18.22 -2.09
N SER A 10 -9.84 18.62 -1.30
CA SER A 10 -9.59 19.43 -0.12
C SER A 10 -8.84 18.63 0.95
N ASN A 11 -8.23 19.33 1.91
CA ASN A 11 -7.54 18.67 3.01
C ASN A 11 -8.49 17.91 3.96
N ASP A 12 -9.80 18.17 3.86
CA ASP A 12 -10.83 17.52 4.66
C ASP A 12 -11.37 16.24 4.01
N GLU A 13 -10.99 15.98 2.77
CA GLU A 13 -11.35 14.77 2.03
C GLU A 13 -10.22 13.73 2.10
N LEU A 14 -10.59 12.44 2.14
CA LEU A 14 -9.61 11.38 2.00
C LEU A 14 -8.84 11.51 0.68
N SER A 15 -7.55 11.29 0.73
CA SER A 15 -6.77 11.13 -0.49
C SER A 15 -7.31 9.97 -1.32
N ILE A 16 -7.15 10.02 -2.63
CA ILE A 16 -7.66 8.94 -3.50
C ILE A 16 -7.04 7.57 -3.13
N GLN A 17 -5.78 7.57 -2.75
CA GLN A 17 -5.09 6.36 -2.31
C GLN A 17 -5.67 5.82 -0.99
N ALA A 18 -5.96 6.70 -0.03
CA ALA A 18 -6.61 6.32 1.21
C ALA A 18 -8.06 5.86 0.99
N GLU A 19 -8.83 6.54 0.14
CA GLU A 19 -10.19 6.13 -0.19
C GLU A 19 -10.26 4.71 -0.72
N TRP A 20 -9.42 4.37 -1.69
CA TRP A 20 -9.36 3.02 -2.26
C TRP A 20 -8.85 2.00 -1.23
N GLY A 21 -7.87 2.39 -0.42
CA GLY A 21 -7.37 1.58 0.68
C GLY A 21 -8.45 1.25 1.71
N VAL A 22 -9.28 2.23 2.08
CA VAL A 22 -10.41 2.05 3.01
C VAL A 22 -11.45 1.09 2.44
N ILE A 23 -11.75 1.19 1.13
CA ILE A 23 -12.70 0.26 0.48
C ILE A 23 -12.17 -1.18 0.55
N ALA A 24 -10.91 -1.40 0.16
CA ALA A 24 -10.29 -2.71 0.20
C ALA A 24 -10.18 -3.25 1.63
N ALA A 25 -9.80 -2.39 2.57
CA ALA A 25 -9.67 -2.74 3.99
C ALA A 25 -11.01 -3.19 4.58
N LYS A 26 -12.11 -2.48 4.33
CA LYS A 26 -13.45 -2.86 4.79
C LYS A 26 -13.85 -4.23 4.30
N GLN A 27 -13.59 -4.56 3.02
CA GLN A 27 -13.84 -5.89 2.48
C GLN A 27 -13.00 -6.97 3.16
N ALA A 28 -11.72 -6.70 3.40
CA ALA A 28 -10.84 -7.64 4.08
C ALA A 28 -11.27 -7.89 5.52
N MET A 29 -11.66 -6.84 6.24
CA MET A 29 -12.17 -6.92 7.62
C MET A 29 -13.49 -7.70 7.68
N GLU A 30 -14.43 -7.42 6.77
CA GLU A 30 -15.69 -8.15 6.66
C GLU A 30 -15.47 -9.63 6.39
N ASN A 31 -14.62 -9.97 5.42
CA ASN A 31 -14.29 -11.36 5.08
C ASN A 31 -13.61 -12.12 6.23
N ALA A 32 -12.82 -11.43 7.04
CA ALA A 32 -12.15 -12.00 8.21
C ALA A 32 -13.04 -12.03 9.46
N GLY A 33 -14.18 -11.34 9.44
CA GLY A 33 -15.05 -11.20 10.61
C GLY A 33 -14.43 -10.40 11.75
N VAL A 34 -13.60 -9.39 11.42
CA VAL A 34 -12.90 -8.54 12.38
C VAL A 34 -13.37 -7.10 12.33
N THR A 35 -13.27 -6.41 13.44
CA THR A 35 -13.61 -4.98 13.60
C THR A 35 -12.36 -4.12 13.73
N ALA A 36 -12.52 -2.80 13.75
CA ALA A 36 -11.41 -1.86 13.94
C ALA A 36 -10.69 -2.07 15.30
N GLU A 37 -11.41 -2.50 16.32
CA GLU A 37 -10.90 -2.76 17.68
C GLU A 37 -9.99 -3.98 17.76
N ASP A 38 -10.07 -4.86 16.76
CA ASP A 38 -9.26 -6.08 16.67
C ASP A 38 -7.90 -5.86 16.02
N ILE A 39 -7.67 -4.71 15.38
CA ILE A 39 -6.48 -4.42 14.58
C ILE A 39 -5.54 -3.50 15.37
N ASP A 40 -4.29 -3.91 15.51
CA ASP A 40 -3.27 -3.17 16.24
C ASP A 40 -2.34 -2.37 15.31
N VAL A 41 -2.20 -2.79 14.05
CA VAL A 41 -1.26 -2.18 13.10
C VAL A 41 -1.89 -2.04 11.73
N VAL A 42 -1.68 -0.87 11.10
CA VAL A 42 -2.01 -0.65 9.68
C VAL A 42 -0.72 -0.40 8.91
N ILE A 43 -0.45 -1.20 7.90
CA ILE A 43 0.69 -1.04 7.00
C ILE A 43 0.14 -0.74 5.60
N LEU A 44 0.50 0.41 5.03
CA LEU A 44 0.32 0.64 3.61
C LEU A 44 1.63 0.34 2.89
N ALA A 45 1.65 -0.67 2.04
CA ALA A 45 2.82 -1.08 1.28
C ALA A 45 2.56 -0.92 -0.22
N CYS A 46 3.25 0.01 -0.87
CA CYS A 46 3.06 0.31 -2.28
C CYS A 46 4.33 0.89 -2.93
N SER A 47 4.28 1.11 -4.23
CA SER A 47 5.40 1.65 -4.99
C SER A 47 5.46 3.18 -4.94
N ASN A 48 4.32 3.84 -4.85
CA ASN A 48 4.22 5.30 -4.89
C ASN A 48 3.25 5.79 -3.82
N MET A 49 3.76 6.59 -2.90
CA MET A 49 2.91 7.28 -1.93
C MET A 49 2.35 8.55 -2.54
N GLN A 50 1.09 8.84 -2.28
CA GLN A 50 0.44 10.04 -2.78
C GLN A 50 1.13 11.31 -2.26
N ARG A 51 1.72 11.25 -1.07
CA ARG A 51 2.48 12.33 -0.44
C ARG A 51 3.47 11.79 0.57
N ALA A 52 4.41 12.63 0.98
CA ALA A 52 5.43 12.27 1.97
C ALA A 52 4.85 12.21 3.40
N TYR A 53 3.95 13.14 3.74
CA TYR A 53 3.29 13.22 5.06
C TYR A 53 2.00 14.06 4.98
N PRO A 54 1.00 13.80 5.86
CA PRO A 54 0.93 12.62 6.73
C PRO A 54 0.93 11.33 5.92
N ALA A 55 1.37 10.22 6.55
CA ALA A 55 1.36 8.91 5.92
C ALA A 55 -0.07 8.50 5.51
N VAL A 56 -0.21 7.88 4.35
CA VAL A 56 -1.53 7.45 3.85
C VAL A 56 -2.10 6.33 4.72
N ALA A 57 -1.25 5.48 5.31
CA ALA A 57 -1.67 4.48 6.29
C ALA A 57 -2.37 5.10 7.51
N ILE A 58 -1.89 6.27 7.99
CA ILE A 58 -2.51 6.99 9.12
C ILE A 58 -3.89 7.53 8.73
N GLU A 59 -4.03 7.97 7.49
CA GLU A 59 -5.32 8.43 6.96
C GLU A 59 -6.32 7.27 6.88
N ILE A 60 -5.89 6.09 6.40
CA ILE A 60 -6.69 4.86 6.39
C ILE A 60 -7.07 4.44 7.81
N GLN A 61 -6.10 4.43 8.74
CA GLN A 61 -6.30 4.12 10.15
C GLN A 61 -7.39 5.01 10.76
N SER A 62 -7.27 6.32 10.57
CA SER A 62 -8.23 7.30 11.07
C SER A 62 -9.64 7.10 10.50
N ALA A 63 -9.74 6.88 9.18
CA ALA A 63 -11.00 6.67 8.50
C ALA A 63 -11.73 5.38 8.92
N LEU A 64 -10.97 4.37 9.36
CA LEU A 64 -11.50 3.09 9.87
C LEU A 64 -11.75 3.10 11.38
N GLY A 65 -11.27 4.12 12.12
CA GLY A 65 -11.37 4.18 13.57
C GLY A 65 -10.45 3.21 14.31
N ILE A 66 -9.40 2.70 13.64
CA ILE A 66 -8.46 1.74 14.23
C ILE A 66 -7.55 2.46 15.24
N GLN A 67 -7.40 1.88 16.42
CA GLN A 67 -6.44 2.30 17.43
C GLN A 67 -5.12 1.55 17.23
N GLY A 68 -4.01 2.09 17.74
CA GLY A 68 -2.69 1.50 17.55
C GLY A 68 -1.81 2.37 16.68
N TYR A 69 -1.00 1.79 15.78
CA TYR A 69 -0.10 2.56 14.93
C TYR A 69 -0.19 2.20 13.45
N ALA A 70 0.22 3.15 12.62
CA ALA A 70 0.18 2.99 11.18
C ALA A 70 1.41 3.63 10.53
N TYR A 71 1.87 3.06 9.42
CA TYR A 71 2.97 3.60 8.63
C TYR A 71 2.92 3.15 7.17
N ASP A 72 3.54 3.97 6.32
CA ASP A 72 3.76 3.65 4.91
C ASP A 72 5.10 2.97 4.72
N MET A 73 5.17 2.02 3.79
CA MET A 73 6.43 1.44 3.33
C MET A 73 6.49 1.35 1.82
N ASN A 74 7.66 1.58 1.26
CA ASN A 74 7.90 1.53 -0.17
C ASN A 74 8.99 0.50 -0.50
N VAL A 75 8.61 -0.54 -1.22
CA VAL A 75 9.53 -1.52 -1.81
C VAL A 75 9.09 -1.82 -3.26
N ALA A 76 8.63 -0.81 -3.94
CA ALA A 76 8.15 -0.89 -5.32
C ALA A 76 7.25 -2.11 -5.57
N CYS A 77 7.48 -2.87 -6.64
CA CYS A 77 6.66 -4.03 -7.01
C CYS A 77 6.65 -5.16 -5.98
N SER A 78 7.61 -5.19 -5.06
CA SER A 78 7.71 -6.21 -4.00
C SER A 78 7.04 -5.79 -2.69
N ALA A 79 6.36 -4.63 -2.67
CA ALA A 79 5.81 -4.06 -1.45
C ALA A 79 4.87 -5.01 -0.70
N ALA A 80 4.02 -5.77 -1.41
CA ALA A 80 3.13 -6.74 -0.79
C ALA A 80 3.91 -7.86 -0.05
N THR A 81 4.94 -8.42 -0.66
CA THR A 81 5.76 -9.49 -0.06
C THR A 81 6.54 -8.99 1.16
N PHE A 82 7.15 -7.81 1.04
CA PHE A 82 7.82 -7.18 2.18
C PHE A 82 6.83 -6.77 3.27
N GLY A 83 5.63 -6.32 2.89
CA GLY A 83 4.54 -6.01 3.81
C GLY A 83 4.09 -7.23 4.62
N LEU A 84 3.97 -8.40 3.99
CA LEU A 84 3.69 -9.67 4.68
C LEU A 84 4.79 -10.01 5.69
N LYS A 85 6.06 -9.78 5.34
CA LYS A 85 7.17 -9.97 6.29
C LYS A 85 7.05 -9.04 7.49
N GLN A 86 6.80 -7.75 7.26
CA GLN A 86 6.63 -6.77 8.33
C GLN A 86 5.43 -7.10 9.22
N ALA A 87 4.31 -7.53 8.62
CA ALA A 87 3.14 -7.96 9.36
C ALA A 87 3.46 -9.19 10.24
N ALA A 88 4.12 -10.21 9.69
CA ALA A 88 4.53 -11.39 10.45
C ALA A 88 5.48 -11.03 11.61
N ASP A 89 6.40 -10.08 11.40
CA ASP A 89 7.30 -9.62 12.47
C ASP A 89 6.56 -8.83 13.56
N ALA A 90 5.59 -8.00 13.18
CA ALA A 90 4.74 -7.30 14.14
C ALA A 90 3.95 -8.29 15.02
N ILE A 91 3.37 -9.35 14.40
CA ILE A 91 2.67 -10.42 15.14
C ILE A 91 3.63 -11.13 16.12
N ARG A 92 4.82 -11.52 15.65
CA ARG A 92 5.85 -12.13 16.52
C ARG A 92 6.29 -11.22 17.67
N SER A 93 6.16 -9.91 17.47
CA SER A 93 6.49 -8.89 18.48
C SER A 93 5.31 -8.53 19.39
N GLY A 94 4.17 -9.21 19.26
CA GLY A 94 3.03 -9.08 20.17
C GLY A 94 1.80 -8.35 19.61
N ALA A 95 1.80 -7.92 18.36
CA ALA A 95 0.57 -7.44 17.72
C ALA A 95 -0.40 -8.63 17.52
N ARG A 96 -1.68 -8.42 17.74
CA ARG A 96 -2.70 -9.46 17.54
C ARG A 96 -3.06 -9.60 16.06
N ARG A 97 -3.28 -8.46 15.41
CA ARG A 97 -3.67 -8.39 14.00
C ARG A 97 -3.06 -7.20 13.30
N VAL A 98 -2.67 -7.42 12.06
CA VAL A 98 -2.15 -6.41 11.16
C VAL A 98 -3.06 -6.31 9.93
N LEU A 99 -3.50 -5.10 9.62
CA LEU A 99 -4.13 -4.77 8.36
C LEU A 99 -3.05 -4.33 7.37
N LEU A 100 -2.74 -5.17 6.40
CA LEU A 100 -1.84 -4.84 5.29
C LEU A 100 -2.66 -4.36 4.10
N VAL A 101 -2.40 -3.16 3.65
CA VAL A 101 -3.09 -2.52 2.52
C VAL A 101 -2.08 -2.25 1.41
N ASN A 102 -2.47 -2.55 0.16
CA ASN A 102 -1.67 -2.29 -1.03
C ASN A 102 -2.53 -1.50 -2.01
N VAL A 103 -2.16 -0.24 -2.27
CA VAL A 103 -2.88 0.62 -3.21
C VAL A 103 -1.91 1.19 -4.22
N GLU A 104 -2.10 0.82 -5.46
CA GLU A 104 -1.32 1.33 -6.58
C GLU A 104 -2.18 2.16 -7.52
N ILE A 105 -1.79 3.43 -7.71
CA ILE A 105 -2.41 4.34 -8.69
C ILE A 105 -1.34 4.76 -9.68
N THR A 106 -0.80 3.77 -10.38
CA THR A 106 0.31 3.95 -11.32
C THR A 106 -0.11 4.72 -12.57
N SER A 107 -1.41 4.74 -12.90
CA SER A 107 -1.94 5.53 -14.00
C SER A 107 -1.66 7.04 -13.87
N GLY A 108 -1.44 7.53 -12.65
CA GLY A 108 -1.05 8.91 -12.40
C GLY A 108 0.37 9.27 -12.84
N HIS A 109 1.24 8.25 -12.99
CA HIS A 109 2.66 8.39 -13.33
C HIS A 109 3.02 7.90 -14.72
N LEU A 110 2.07 7.28 -15.43
CA LEU A 110 2.32 6.73 -16.76
C LEU A 110 2.23 7.80 -17.85
N ASP A 111 3.24 7.86 -18.71
CA ASP A 111 3.11 8.53 -19.99
C ASP A 111 2.38 7.62 -20.98
N TYR A 112 1.10 7.92 -21.21
CA TYR A 112 0.25 7.16 -22.13
C TYR A 112 0.64 7.30 -23.60
N ARG A 113 1.56 8.19 -23.93
CA ARG A 113 2.12 8.36 -25.28
C ARG A 113 3.33 7.49 -25.50
N ASN A 114 3.99 7.07 -24.41
CA ASN A 114 5.15 6.19 -24.47
C ASN A 114 4.69 4.75 -24.72
N ARG A 115 5.01 4.22 -25.91
CA ARG A 115 4.61 2.88 -26.34
C ARG A 115 5.33 1.75 -25.61
N ASP A 116 6.45 2.04 -24.97
CA ASP A 116 7.27 1.03 -24.31
C ASP A 116 6.77 0.73 -22.88
N CYS A 117 6.06 1.67 -22.25
CA CYS A 117 5.66 1.51 -20.86
C CYS A 117 4.16 1.74 -20.56
N HIS A 118 3.39 2.39 -21.42
CA HIS A 118 2.01 2.79 -21.13
C HIS A 118 1.05 1.63 -20.78
N PHE A 119 1.40 0.41 -21.12
CA PHE A 119 0.57 -0.80 -20.95
C PHE A 119 0.98 -1.65 -19.74
N ILE A 120 2.15 -1.39 -19.14
CA ILE A 120 2.80 -2.33 -18.22
C ILE A 120 2.16 -2.33 -16.82
N PHE A 121 1.60 -1.19 -16.40
CA PHE A 121 1.04 -1.03 -15.06
C PHE A 121 -0.48 -0.84 -15.08
N GLY A 122 -1.11 -1.09 -13.94
CA GLY A 122 -2.52 -0.85 -13.69
C GLY A 122 -2.75 -0.29 -12.30
N ASP A 123 -3.97 0.14 -12.04
CA ASP A 123 -4.40 0.65 -10.74
C ASP A 123 -5.17 -0.45 -10.02
N VAL A 124 -4.89 -0.61 -8.74
CA VAL A 124 -5.54 -1.63 -7.89
C VAL A 124 -5.43 -1.26 -6.42
N ALA A 125 -6.41 -1.67 -5.64
CA ALA A 125 -6.32 -1.68 -4.19
C ALA A 125 -6.67 -3.08 -3.68
N THR A 126 -5.83 -3.58 -2.78
CA THR A 126 -6.06 -4.84 -2.07
C THR A 126 -5.77 -4.67 -0.59
N ALA A 127 -6.35 -5.53 0.24
CA ALA A 127 -6.03 -5.57 1.66
C ALA A 127 -6.07 -7.00 2.17
N SER A 128 -5.30 -7.26 3.22
CA SER A 128 -5.22 -8.55 3.90
C SER A 128 -5.18 -8.36 5.40
N ILE A 129 -5.84 -9.26 6.14
CA ILE A 129 -5.69 -9.38 7.59
C ILE A 129 -4.67 -10.46 7.86
N ILE A 130 -3.64 -10.15 8.62
CA ILE A 130 -2.59 -11.05 9.06
C ILE A 130 -2.70 -11.21 10.57
N GLU A 131 -2.77 -12.45 11.04
CA GLU A 131 -2.91 -12.78 12.45
C GLU A 131 -2.20 -14.09 12.79
N GLU A 132 -1.93 -14.31 14.06
CA GLU A 132 -1.61 -15.65 14.55
C GLU A 132 -2.92 -16.44 14.65
N THR A 133 -2.95 -17.63 14.06
CA THR A 133 -4.16 -18.44 14.10
C THR A 133 -3.86 -19.91 14.39
N THR A 134 -4.75 -20.54 15.14
CA THR A 134 -4.79 -21.97 15.34
C THR A 134 -5.80 -22.66 14.43
N THR A 135 -6.58 -21.91 13.69
CA THR A 135 -7.57 -22.41 12.74
C THR A 135 -6.94 -22.65 11.38
N LYS A 136 -7.48 -23.59 10.62
CA LYS A 136 -7.01 -23.91 9.26
C LYS A 136 -7.78 -23.13 8.18
N THR A 137 -8.31 -21.98 8.52
CA THR A 137 -9.00 -21.09 7.58
C THR A 137 -8.03 -20.07 7.02
N GLY A 138 -8.08 -19.82 5.72
CA GLY A 138 -7.19 -18.86 5.04
C GLY A 138 -5.89 -19.48 4.54
N PHE A 139 -4.85 -18.66 4.45
CA PHE A 139 -3.53 -19.04 3.97
C PHE A 139 -2.51 -18.95 5.10
N GLU A 140 -1.69 -19.97 5.25
CA GLU A 140 -0.59 -19.99 6.21
C GLU A 140 0.70 -19.47 5.57
N ILE A 141 1.39 -18.57 6.25
CA ILE A 141 2.73 -18.13 5.85
C ILE A 141 3.73 -19.17 6.39
N LEU A 142 4.20 -20.05 5.52
CA LEU A 142 5.14 -21.11 5.89
C LEU A 142 6.56 -20.59 6.02
N ASP A 143 6.99 -19.75 5.08
CA ASP A 143 8.33 -19.17 5.06
C ASP A 143 8.35 -17.89 4.23
N ILE A 144 9.33 -17.02 4.48
CA ILE A 144 9.54 -15.77 3.74
C ILE A 144 11.03 -15.57 3.48
N HIS A 145 11.40 -15.56 2.21
CA HIS A 145 12.75 -15.23 1.76
C HIS A 145 12.73 -13.88 1.01
N LEU A 146 13.50 -12.93 1.50
CA LEU A 146 13.62 -11.60 0.90
C LEU A 146 15.08 -11.33 0.52
N PHE A 147 15.27 -10.74 -0.63
CA PHE A 147 16.57 -10.33 -1.13
C PHE A 147 16.44 -9.02 -1.92
N THR A 148 17.40 -8.14 -1.78
CA THR A 148 17.46 -6.90 -2.56
C THR A 148 18.81 -6.74 -3.22
N GLN A 149 18.78 -6.28 -4.48
CA GLN A 149 19.98 -5.94 -5.23
C GLN A 149 19.75 -4.65 -6.00
N PHE A 150 20.70 -3.74 -5.93
CA PHE A 150 20.61 -2.48 -6.68
C PHE A 150 20.71 -2.71 -8.18
N SER A 151 19.81 -2.04 -8.93
CA SER A 151 19.85 -1.99 -10.39
C SER A 151 19.23 -0.67 -10.88
N ASN A 152 19.70 -0.20 -12.03
CA ASN A 152 19.11 0.94 -12.74
C ASN A 152 18.23 0.51 -13.93
N ASN A 153 17.95 -0.78 -14.10
CA ASN A 153 17.19 -1.28 -15.23
C ASN A 153 15.73 -0.75 -15.27
N ILE A 154 15.17 -0.51 -14.08
CA ILE A 154 13.89 0.18 -13.93
C ILE A 154 14.12 1.31 -12.93
N ARG A 155 13.89 2.54 -13.37
CA ARG A 155 14.12 3.73 -12.55
C ARG A 155 12.99 4.74 -12.75
N ASN A 156 12.49 5.29 -11.65
CA ASN A 156 11.63 6.46 -11.66
C ASN A 156 12.38 7.61 -10.98
N ASN A 157 12.66 8.65 -11.73
CA ASN A 157 13.32 9.87 -11.22
C ASN A 157 12.32 10.94 -10.80
N PHE A 158 11.03 10.67 -10.87
CA PHE A 158 10.00 11.60 -10.47
C PHE A 158 9.98 11.77 -8.95
N GLY A 159 10.24 12.99 -8.50
CA GLY A 159 10.22 13.33 -7.08
C GLY A 159 10.85 14.70 -6.82
N PHE A 160 10.54 15.31 -5.68
CA PHE A 160 10.98 16.68 -5.40
C PHE A 160 12.50 16.83 -5.24
N MET A 161 13.20 15.74 -4.92
CA MET A 161 14.66 15.72 -4.82
C MET A 161 15.38 15.47 -6.15
N ASN A 162 14.63 15.11 -7.18
CA ASN A 162 15.16 14.80 -8.52
C ASN A 162 14.55 15.75 -9.57
N ARG A 163 14.56 17.03 -9.31
CA ARG A 163 13.98 18.05 -10.21
C ARG A 163 14.96 18.57 -11.24
N PHE A 164 15.91 17.79 -11.64
CA PHE A 164 17.06 18.35 -12.20
C PHE A 164 17.11 18.47 -13.66
N ASP A 165 16.21 17.91 -14.34
CA ASP A 165 16.38 17.81 -15.77
C ASP A 165 15.06 18.11 -16.44
N GLU A 166 14.95 19.33 -17.00
CA GLU A 166 13.82 19.69 -17.83
C GLU A 166 13.71 18.79 -19.08
N ALA A 167 14.80 18.14 -19.47
CA ALA A 167 14.86 17.23 -20.61
C ALA A 167 14.63 15.76 -20.24
N GLY A 168 14.69 15.41 -18.98
CA GLY A 168 14.59 14.03 -18.47
C GLY A 168 13.33 13.72 -17.66
N ALA A 169 12.33 14.60 -17.66
CA ALA A 169 11.06 14.42 -16.99
C ALA A 169 10.06 13.66 -17.85
#